data_6784506b7dc8d3fb03b96f498fe5cb1c
#
_entry.id   6784506b7dc8d3fb03b96f498fe5cb1c
#
_cell.length_a   1.000
_cell.length_b   1.000
_cell.length_c   1.000
_cell.angle_alpha   90.00
_cell.angle_beta   90.00
_cell.angle_gamma   90.00
#
_symmetry.space_group_name_H-M   'P 1'
#
loop_
_entity.id
_entity.type
_entity.pdbx_description
1 polymer ?
#
loop_
_entity_poly.entity_id
_entity_poly.type
_entity_poly.pdbx_seq_one_letter_code
_entity_poly.pdbx_strand_id
1 'polypeptide(L)'
;CEMVLETLKATVPDFTEELKGISFSGQMHSLVVLNDEQEVLRPAILWNDVRTSAQCAKIMATFGDDLLAITQNIALEGFTLPKILWVQENEPEIWQEVRHLLLPKDYLGFWLTGQQHMDYSDAAGTLLLDVAKKEWSTEILNQFAIPATYLPPLIDSQGKTGVIRPA
;
A
#
# COMPACT_ATOMS: atom_id res chain seq x y z
N CYS A 1 -9.88 10.25 -11.30
CA CYS A 1 -9.19 9.80 -12.53
C CYS A 1 -10.10 9.88 -13.74
N GLU A 2 -11.30 9.29 -13.75
CA GLU A 2 -12.21 9.30 -14.90
C GLU A 2 -12.41 10.70 -15.48
N MET A 3 -12.80 11.67 -14.67
CA MET A 3 -13.02 13.05 -15.09
C MET A 3 -11.78 13.67 -15.77
N VAL A 4 -10.57 13.37 -15.29
CA VAL A 4 -9.33 13.87 -15.90
C VAL A 4 -9.10 13.21 -17.26
N LEU A 5 -9.30 11.91 -17.36
CA LEU A 5 -9.18 11.18 -18.63
C LEU A 5 -10.20 11.64 -19.65
N GLU A 6 -11.45 11.85 -19.25
CA GLU A 6 -12.49 12.39 -20.14
C GLU A 6 -12.16 13.82 -20.59
N THR A 7 -11.62 14.66 -19.70
CA THR A 7 -11.19 16.01 -20.07
C THR A 7 -10.02 15.94 -21.08
N LEU A 8 -9.05 15.08 -20.86
CA LEU A 8 -7.92 14.90 -21.79
C LEU A 8 -8.40 14.39 -23.16
N LYS A 9 -9.28 13.40 -23.21
CA LYS A 9 -9.88 12.92 -24.46
C LYS A 9 -10.60 14.04 -25.23
N ALA A 10 -11.28 14.93 -24.51
CA ALA A 10 -12.03 16.03 -25.12
C ALA A 10 -11.15 17.20 -25.59
N THR A 11 -9.95 17.38 -25.00
CA THR A 11 -9.14 18.57 -25.22
C THR A 11 -7.85 18.32 -26.01
N VAL A 12 -7.37 17.07 -26.03
CA VAL A 12 -6.13 16.69 -26.73
C VAL A 12 -6.50 15.87 -27.98
N PRO A 13 -6.22 16.39 -29.20
CA PRO A 13 -6.43 15.64 -30.42
C PRO A 13 -5.67 14.30 -30.38
N ASP A 14 -6.29 13.25 -30.89
CA ASP A 14 -5.70 11.91 -31.01
C ASP A 14 -5.19 11.30 -29.70
N PHE A 15 -5.69 11.80 -28.55
CA PHE A 15 -5.22 11.39 -27.20
C PHE A 15 -5.15 9.87 -27.03
N THR A 16 -6.16 9.14 -27.46
CA THR A 16 -6.22 7.67 -27.32
C THR A 16 -5.22 6.94 -28.21
N GLU A 17 -4.86 7.50 -29.37
CA GLU A 17 -3.90 6.91 -30.31
C GLU A 17 -2.45 7.25 -29.93
N GLU A 18 -2.23 8.46 -29.40
CA GLU A 18 -0.92 8.97 -29.02
C GLU A 18 -0.50 8.57 -27.60
N LEU A 19 -1.44 8.17 -26.72
CA LEU A 19 -1.14 7.77 -25.36
C LEU A 19 -0.32 6.48 -25.34
N LYS A 20 0.95 6.56 -24.94
CA LYS A 20 1.87 5.39 -24.89
C LYS A 20 1.98 4.79 -23.50
N GLY A 21 1.63 5.55 -22.46
CA GLY A 21 1.70 5.07 -21.08
C GLY A 21 1.13 6.06 -20.10
N ILE A 22 0.75 5.55 -18.94
CA ILE A 22 0.32 6.33 -17.79
C ILE A 22 1.25 5.96 -16.63
N SER A 23 1.71 6.96 -15.91
CA SER A 23 2.40 6.82 -14.64
C SER A 23 1.80 7.77 -13.63
N PHE A 24 1.86 7.41 -12.38
CA PHE A 24 1.35 8.24 -11.29
C PHE A 24 2.23 8.11 -10.06
N SER A 25 2.27 9.17 -9.31
CA SER A 25 2.80 9.20 -7.96
C SER A 25 1.67 9.46 -6.97
N GLY A 26 1.88 9.11 -5.73
CA GLY A 26 0.91 9.34 -4.67
C GLY A 26 1.58 9.49 -3.31
N GLN A 27 0.78 9.76 -2.30
CA GLN A 27 1.25 9.78 -0.92
C GLN A 27 1.64 8.37 -0.47
N MET A 28 2.79 8.25 0.17
CA MET A 28 3.26 7.02 0.81
C MET A 28 2.45 6.72 2.09
N HIS A 29 2.67 5.54 2.66
CA HIS A 29 2.32 5.15 4.03
C HIS A 29 0.83 5.02 4.37
N SER A 30 -0.05 5.64 3.62
CA SER A 30 -1.51 5.57 3.86
C SER A 30 -2.01 4.16 3.61
N LEU A 31 -2.94 3.70 4.46
CA LEU A 31 -3.46 2.33 4.40
C LEU A 31 -4.82 2.27 3.71
N VAL A 32 -4.90 1.46 2.65
CA VAL A 32 -6.15 1.01 2.01
C VAL A 32 -6.30 -0.48 2.27
N VAL A 33 -7.47 -0.90 2.73
CA VAL A 33 -7.79 -2.31 3.02
C VAL A 33 -8.97 -2.77 2.17
N LEU A 34 -8.84 -3.95 1.53
CA LEU A 34 -9.87 -4.53 0.68
C LEU A 34 -10.26 -5.93 1.16
N ASN A 35 -11.50 -6.33 0.85
CA ASN A 35 -12.01 -7.69 1.05
C ASN A 35 -11.58 -8.64 -0.09
N ASP A 36 -12.10 -9.86 -0.09
CA ASP A 36 -11.82 -10.88 -1.12
C ASP A 36 -12.40 -10.50 -2.48
N GLU A 37 -13.50 -9.77 -2.52
CA GLU A 37 -14.12 -9.20 -3.72
C GLU A 37 -13.40 -7.93 -4.21
N GLN A 38 -12.30 -7.54 -3.54
CA GLN A 38 -11.49 -6.37 -3.84
C GLN A 38 -12.23 -5.03 -3.65
N GLU A 39 -13.23 -5.02 -2.79
CA GLU A 39 -13.96 -3.83 -2.38
C GLU A 39 -13.28 -3.14 -1.18
N VAL A 40 -13.34 -1.82 -1.15
CA VAL A 40 -12.76 -1.02 -0.06
C VAL A 40 -13.62 -1.15 1.20
N LEU A 41 -13.04 -1.68 2.27
CA LEU A 41 -13.73 -1.95 3.54
C LEU A 41 -13.97 -0.71 4.41
N ARG A 42 -13.12 0.31 4.26
CA ARG A 42 -13.19 1.53 5.06
C ARG A 42 -12.43 2.70 4.40
N PRO A 43 -12.68 3.95 4.79
CA PRO A 43 -11.84 5.07 4.37
C PRO A 43 -10.36 4.86 4.73
N ALA A 44 -9.45 5.23 3.83
CA ALA A 44 -8.01 5.08 4.05
C ALA A 44 -7.54 5.85 5.30
N ILE A 45 -6.62 5.24 6.07
CA ILE A 45 -5.91 5.97 7.13
C ILE A 45 -4.72 6.66 6.49
N LEU A 46 -4.73 7.99 6.48
CA LEU A 46 -3.76 8.79 5.76
C LEU A 46 -2.40 8.87 6.49
N TRP A 47 -1.36 9.26 5.76
CA TRP A 47 0.01 9.40 6.26
C TRP A 47 0.15 10.40 7.42
N ASN A 48 -0.68 11.43 7.46
CA ASN A 48 -0.69 12.48 8.49
C ASN A 48 -1.63 12.18 9.68
N ASP A 49 -2.21 10.99 9.71
CA ASP A 49 -3.05 10.55 10.82
C ASP A 49 -2.18 9.98 11.93
N VAL A 50 -2.25 10.59 13.11
CA VAL A 50 -1.38 10.29 14.26
C VAL A 50 -2.03 9.37 15.31
N ARG A 51 -3.14 8.71 14.97
CA ARG A 51 -3.89 7.85 15.91
C ARG A 51 -3.11 6.63 16.42
N THR A 52 -1.98 6.29 15.81
CA THR A 52 -1.26 5.02 15.96
C THR A 52 -0.05 5.07 16.90
N SER A 53 0.06 6.07 17.79
CA SER A 53 1.21 6.22 18.69
C SER A 53 1.41 5.01 19.61
N ALA A 54 0.31 4.39 20.08
CA ALA A 54 0.40 3.18 20.92
C ALA A 54 0.96 1.99 20.13
N GLN A 55 0.58 1.84 18.85
CA GLN A 55 1.07 0.79 17.97
C GLN A 55 2.55 1.01 17.63
N CYS A 56 2.99 2.26 17.45
CA CYS A 56 4.41 2.59 17.28
C CYS A 56 5.22 2.16 18.49
N ALA A 57 4.77 2.49 19.70
CA ALA A 57 5.43 2.06 20.94
C ALA A 57 5.49 0.53 21.06
N LYS A 58 4.41 -0.18 20.69
CA LYS A 58 4.35 -1.65 20.67
C LYS A 58 5.36 -2.24 19.70
N ILE A 59 5.45 -1.70 18.47
CA ILE A 59 6.40 -2.15 17.45
C ILE A 59 7.83 -1.97 17.93
N MET A 60 8.17 -0.79 18.47
CA MET A 60 9.50 -0.49 18.99
C MET A 60 9.86 -1.34 20.21
N ALA A 61 8.91 -1.62 21.11
CA ALA A 61 9.12 -2.50 22.25
C ALA A 61 9.36 -3.96 21.83
N THR A 62 8.79 -4.38 20.69
CA THR A 62 8.90 -5.74 20.16
C THR A 62 10.22 -5.97 19.42
N PHE A 63 10.59 -5.05 18.54
CA PHE A 63 11.72 -5.21 17.63
C PHE A 63 12.96 -4.38 18.04
N GLY A 64 12.78 -3.22 18.69
CA GLY A 64 13.91 -2.34 19.02
C GLY A 64 14.78 -2.01 17.80
N ASP A 65 16.08 -2.26 17.92
CA ASP A 65 17.06 -1.99 16.86
C ASP A 65 16.93 -2.97 15.66
N ASP A 66 16.32 -4.14 15.85
CA ASP A 66 16.09 -5.10 14.77
C ASP A 66 15.12 -4.54 13.71
N LEU A 67 14.15 -3.72 14.12
CA LEU A 67 13.28 -3.04 13.16
C LEU A 67 14.11 -2.18 12.19
N LEU A 68 15.04 -1.40 12.73
CA LEU A 68 15.92 -0.55 11.93
C LEU A 68 16.83 -1.37 11.02
N ALA A 69 17.34 -2.51 11.49
CA ALA A 69 18.17 -3.40 10.69
C ALA A 69 17.40 -4.00 9.51
N ILE A 70 16.13 -4.35 9.69
CA ILE A 70 15.28 -4.95 8.66
C ILE A 70 14.76 -3.87 7.70
N THR A 71 14.13 -2.82 8.24
CA THR A 71 13.32 -1.88 7.44
C THR A 71 14.04 -0.57 7.11
N GLN A 72 15.22 -0.33 7.67
CA GLN A 72 15.97 0.92 7.60
C GLN A 72 15.19 2.14 8.14
N ASN A 73 14.18 1.90 8.97
CA ASN A 73 13.31 2.92 9.56
C ASN A 73 12.94 2.55 11.00
N ILE A 74 12.53 3.54 11.78
CA ILE A 74 11.88 3.38 13.08
C ILE A 74 10.36 3.48 12.91
N ALA A 75 9.60 2.97 13.88
CA ALA A 75 8.15 3.09 13.84
C ALA A 75 7.69 4.50 14.19
N LEU A 76 7.01 5.16 13.26
CA LEU A 76 6.34 6.44 13.43
C LEU A 76 4.90 6.33 12.93
N GLU A 77 4.01 7.19 13.41
CA GLU A 77 2.58 7.17 13.14
C GLU A 77 2.26 7.29 11.63
N GLY A 78 3.13 7.96 10.89
CA GLY A 78 2.99 8.09 9.43
C GLY A 78 3.04 6.77 8.68
N PHE A 79 3.81 5.78 9.13
CA PHE A 79 4.02 4.52 8.42
C PHE A 79 2.80 3.58 8.39
N THR A 80 2.84 2.57 7.52
CA THR A 80 1.68 1.69 7.25
C THR A 80 1.48 0.64 8.34
N LEU A 81 2.54 -0.02 8.82
CA LEU A 81 2.44 -1.08 9.83
C LEU A 81 1.69 -0.65 11.08
N PRO A 82 1.95 0.53 11.69
CA PRO A 82 1.18 0.99 12.85
C PRO A 82 -0.32 1.12 12.55
N LYS A 83 -0.70 1.49 11.32
CA LYS A 83 -2.11 1.61 10.90
C LYS A 83 -2.78 0.23 10.76
N ILE A 84 -2.04 -0.76 10.27
CA ILE A 84 -2.52 -2.15 10.21
C ILE A 84 -2.83 -2.65 11.62
N LEU A 85 -1.88 -2.46 12.57
CA LEU A 85 -2.09 -2.86 13.96
C LEU A 85 -3.25 -2.10 14.60
N TRP A 86 -3.42 -0.84 14.27
CA TRP A 86 -4.55 -0.06 14.76
C TRP A 86 -5.89 -0.64 14.27
N VAL A 87 -5.99 -1.03 13.00
CA VAL A 87 -7.20 -1.67 12.45
C VAL A 87 -7.43 -3.03 13.12
N GLN A 88 -6.40 -3.83 13.33
CA GLN A 88 -6.51 -5.11 14.06
C GLN A 88 -7.10 -4.94 15.45
N GLU A 89 -6.67 -3.90 16.17
CA GLU A 89 -7.01 -3.68 17.58
C GLU A 89 -8.32 -2.93 17.77
N ASN A 90 -8.67 -2.00 16.89
CA ASN A 90 -9.81 -1.09 17.09
C ASN A 90 -10.98 -1.37 16.14
N GLU A 91 -10.75 -2.08 15.03
CA GLU A 91 -11.77 -2.45 14.04
C GLU A 91 -11.64 -3.96 13.69
N PRO A 92 -11.71 -4.86 14.69
CA PRO A 92 -11.45 -6.30 14.47
C PRO A 92 -12.45 -6.94 13.49
N GLU A 93 -13.67 -6.43 13.41
CA GLU A 93 -14.68 -6.91 12.45
C GLU A 93 -14.23 -6.59 11.01
N ILE A 94 -13.71 -5.39 10.77
CA ILE A 94 -13.13 -5.01 9.48
C ILE A 94 -11.90 -5.88 9.19
N TRP A 95 -11.01 -6.06 10.18
CA TRP A 95 -9.80 -6.86 9.98
C TRP A 95 -10.10 -8.30 9.57
N GLN A 96 -11.16 -8.91 10.06
CA GLN A 96 -11.58 -10.26 9.67
C GLN A 96 -11.92 -10.39 8.19
N GLU A 97 -12.41 -9.31 7.58
CA GLU A 97 -12.75 -9.25 6.15
C GLU A 97 -11.56 -8.85 5.25
N VAL A 98 -10.46 -8.33 5.83
CA VAL A 98 -9.28 -7.90 5.05
C VAL A 98 -8.64 -9.06 4.33
N ARG A 99 -8.37 -8.89 3.03
CA ARG A 99 -7.62 -9.81 2.19
C ARG A 99 -6.50 -9.12 1.41
N HIS A 100 -6.56 -7.79 1.25
CA HIS A 100 -5.54 -7.03 0.52
C HIS A 100 -5.19 -5.75 1.25
N LEU A 101 -3.89 -5.45 1.27
CA LEU A 101 -3.29 -4.26 1.87
C LEU A 101 -2.56 -3.49 0.78
N LEU A 102 -3.01 -2.27 0.51
CA LEU A 102 -2.46 -1.42 -0.55
C LEU A 102 -2.20 -0.01 -0.02
N LEU A 103 -1.36 0.73 -0.73
CA LEU A 103 -1.28 2.17 -0.61
C LEU A 103 -2.24 2.84 -1.62
N PRO A 104 -2.60 4.11 -1.45
CA PRO A 104 -3.52 4.80 -2.37
C PRO A 104 -3.08 4.78 -3.83
N LYS A 105 -1.77 4.90 -4.10
CA LYS A 105 -1.21 4.82 -5.45
C LYS A 105 -1.37 3.42 -6.04
N ASP A 106 -1.14 2.38 -5.23
CA ASP A 106 -1.27 0.98 -5.66
C ASP A 106 -2.73 0.64 -5.93
N TYR A 107 -3.65 1.14 -5.09
CA TYR A 107 -5.09 1.02 -5.32
C TYR A 107 -5.52 1.69 -6.63
N LEU A 108 -4.97 2.87 -6.96
CA LEU A 108 -5.22 3.51 -8.24
C LEU A 108 -4.70 2.67 -9.42
N GLY A 109 -3.49 2.12 -9.29
CA GLY A 109 -2.92 1.20 -10.27
C GLY A 109 -3.79 -0.05 -10.47
N PHE A 110 -4.22 -0.65 -9.37
CA PHE A 110 -5.15 -1.78 -9.37
C PHE A 110 -6.50 -1.41 -10.04
N TRP A 111 -7.08 -0.27 -9.70
CA TRP A 111 -8.34 0.19 -10.29
C TRP A 111 -8.24 0.36 -11.81
N LEU A 112 -7.11 0.85 -12.32
CA LEU A 112 -6.86 1.04 -13.75
C LEU A 112 -6.55 -0.26 -14.49
N THR A 113 -5.80 -1.19 -13.87
CA THR A 113 -5.24 -2.35 -14.56
C THR A 113 -5.90 -3.69 -14.17
N GLY A 114 -6.57 -3.73 -13.03
CA GLY A 114 -7.03 -4.98 -12.41
C GLY A 114 -5.92 -5.81 -11.77
N GLN A 115 -4.68 -5.29 -11.69
CA GLN A 115 -3.54 -5.99 -11.12
C GLN A 115 -2.98 -5.22 -9.92
N GLN A 116 -2.70 -5.94 -8.84
CA GLN A 116 -2.14 -5.38 -7.61
C GLN A 116 -0.62 -5.50 -7.65
N HIS A 117 0.08 -4.40 -7.38
CA HIS A 117 1.53 -4.34 -7.23
C HIS A 117 1.89 -3.23 -6.23
N MET A 118 3.07 -3.35 -5.65
CA MET A 118 3.70 -2.27 -4.88
C MET A 118 5.17 -2.18 -5.28
N ASP A 119 5.67 -0.97 -5.52
CA ASP A 119 7.08 -0.82 -5.83
C ASP A 119 7.94 -0.82 -4.56
N TYR A 120 9.23 -1.18 -4.72
CA TYR A 120 10.15 -1.28 -3.58
C TYR A 120 10.29 0.01 -2.78
N SER A 121 10.20 1.18 -3.41
CA SER A 121 10.32 2.46 -2.74
C SER A 121 9.15 2.69 -1.76
N ASP A 122 7.92 2.48 -2.23
CA ASP A 122 6.72 2.59 -1.40
C ASP A 122 6.62 1.45 -0.37
N ALA A 123 7.03 0.23 -0.76
CA ALA A 123 7.07 -0.92 0.14
C ALA A 123 8.01 -0.68 1.34
N ALA A 124 9.15 -0.03 1.13
CA ALA A 124 10.06 0.36 2.23
C ALA A 124 9.36 1.28 3.24
N GLY A 125 8.48 2.15 2.77
CA GLY A 125 7.67 3.03 3.63
C GLY A 125 6.52 2.34 4.36
N THR A 126 6.31 1.03 4.18
CA THR A 126 5.29 0.28 4.91
C THR A 126 5.73 -0.20 6.30
N LEU A 127 7.03 -0.29 6.57
CA LEU A 127 7.65 -1.04 7.66
C LEU A 127 7.41 -2.56 7.59
N LEU A 128 7.12 -3.10 6.41
CA LEU A 128 6.93 -4.54 6.18
C LEU A 128 7.99 -5.13 5.27
N LEU A 129 8.81 -4.29 4.61
CA LEU A 129 9.86 -4.73 3.69
C LEU A 129 11.18 -4.99 4.44
N ASP A 130 11.81 -6.12 4.20
CA ASP A 130 13.24 -6.30 4.41
C ASP A 130 13.97 -5.59 3.26
N VAL A 131 14.49 -4.41 3.54
CA VAL A 131 15.06 -3.52 2.52
C VAL A 131 16.30 -4.12 1.87
N ALA A 132 17.11 -4.85 2.64
CA ALA A 132 18.32 -5.47 2.15
C ALA A 132 18.03 -6.63 1.20
N LYS A 133 17.01 -7.45 1.51
CA LYS A 133 16.60 -8.59 0.69
C LYS A 133 15.63 -8.21 -0.43
N LYS A 134 14.99 -7.04 -0.35
CA LYS A 134 13.89 -6.62 -1.24
C LYS A 134 12.72 -7.60 -1.24
N GLU A 135 12.35 -8.08 -0.07
CA GLU A 135 11.27 -9.03 0.14
C GLU A 135 10.40 -8.59 1.32
N TRP A 136 9.14 -9.01 1.35
CA TRP A 136 8.31 -8.82 2.53
C TRP A 136 8.92 -9.56 3.72
N SER A 137 9.10 -8.87 4.85
CA SER A 137 9.73 -9.44 6.04
C SER A 137 8.82 -10.47 6.69
N THR A 138 9.12 -11.75 6.51
CA THR A 138 8.38 -12.84 7.15
C THR A 138 8.42 -12.76 8.67
N GLU A 139 9.49 -12.21 9.24
CA GLU A 139 9.65 -12.01 10.68
C GLU A 139 8.63 -11.00 11.20
N ILE A 140 8.52 -9.82 10.57
CA ILE A 140 7.55 -8.79 10.96
C ILE A 140 6.12 -9.29 10.73
N LEU A 141 5.86 -9.91 9.59
CA LEU A 141 4.53 -10.43 9.26
C LEU A 141 4.05 -11.48 10.26
N ASN A 142 4.89 -12.43 10.60
CA ASN A 142 4.56 -13.47 11.58
C ASN A 142 4.35 -12.90 12.98
N GLN A 143 5.22 -11.96 13.40
CA GLN A 143 5.14 -11.33 14.72
C GLN A 143 3.80 -10.62 14.95
N PHE A 144 3.25 -10.00 13.90
CA PHE A 144 2.01 -9.23 13.99
C PHE A 144 0.80 -9.95 13.36
N ALA A 145 0.93 -11.25 13.08
CA ALA A 145 -0.14 -12.07 12.49
C ALA A 145 -0.75 -11.45 11.22
N ILE A 146 0.10 -10.94 10.32
CA ILE A 146 -0.29 -10.39 9.03
C ILE A 146 -0.03 -11.47 7.97
N PRO A 147 -1.06 -12.02 7.30
CA PRO A 147 -0.85 -13.00 6.25
C PRO A 147 -0.06 -12.38 5.06
N ALA A 148 1.01 -13.04 4.62
CA ALA A 148 1.80 -12.57 3.49
C ALA A 148 0.97 -12.47 2.19
N THR A 149 -0.09 -13.26 2.08
CA THR A 149 -1.03 -13.23 0.94
C THR A 149 -1.85 -11.95 0.84
N TYR A 150 -1.87 -11.12 1.90
CA TYR A 150 -2.56 -9.83 1.87
C TYR A 150 -1.71 -8.74 1.18
N LEU A 151 -0.43 -8.99 1.02
CA LEU A 151 0.51 -8.03 0.41
C LEU A 151 0.64 -8.29 -1.09
N PRO A 152 0.67 -7.24 -1.91
CA PRO A 152 0.80 -7.39 -3.36
C PRO A 152 2.22 -7.84 -3.76
N PRO A 153 2.41 -8.39 -4.97
CA PRO A 153 3.72 -8.61 -5.55
C PRO A 153 4.55 -7.32 -5.60
N LEU A 154 5.85 -7.45 -5.34
CA LEU A 154 6.80 -6.33 -5.39
C LEU A 154 7.35 -6.16 -6.81
N ILE A 155 7.53 -4.92 -7.24
CA ILE A 155 8.10 -4.56 -8.54
C ILE A 155 9.12 -3.42 -8.40
N ASP A 156 9.92 -3.21 -9.42
CA ASP A 156 10.72 -2.00 -9.53
C ASP A 156 9.83 -0.77 -9.79
N SER A 157 10.22 0.41 -9.30
CA SER A 157 9.45 1.66 -9.47
C SER A 157 9.27 2.07 -10.95
N GLN A 158 10.08 1.52 -11.86
CA GLN A 158 9.95 1.68 -13.31
C GLN A 158 9.28 0.46 -13.98
N GLY A 159 8.85 -0.52 -13.19
CA GLY A 159 8.22 -1.73 -13.66
C GLY A 159 6.84 -1.46 -14.27
N LYS A 160 6.51 -2.23 -15.30
CA LYS A 160 5.18 -2.18 -15.91
C LYS A 160 4.19 -2.93 -15.00
N THR A 161 3.20 -2.21 -14.48
CA THR A 161 2.15 -2.75 -13.60
C THR A 161 0.99 -3.42 -14.34
N GLY A 162 0.88 -3.23 -15.65
CA GLY A 162 -0.20 -3.82 -16.45
C GLY A 162 -0.56 -2.98 -17.66
N VAL A 163 -1.72 -3.25 -18.21
CA VAL A 163 -2.38 -2.43 -19.23
C VAL A 163 -3.72 -1.98 -18.69
N ILE A 164 -4.19 -0.82 -19.12
CA ILE A 164 -5.50 -0.31 -18.72
C ILE A 164 -6.55 -1.31 -19.20
N ARG A 165 -7.41 -1.73 -18.28
CA ARG A 165 -8.53 -2.59 -18.60
C ARG A 165 -9.58 -1.85 -19.44
N PRO A 166 -10.32 -2.53 -20.32
CA PRO A 166 -11.47 -1.94 -21.01
C PRO A 166 -12.48 -1.38 -19.99
N ALA A 167 -13.13 -0.28 -20.38
CA ALA A 167 -14.18 0.35 -19.58
C ALA A 167 -15.44 -0.53 -19.55
#